data_a6c4e1f3b47979382c02e967a583e5d8
#
_entry.id   a6c4e1f3b47979382c02e967a583e5d8
#
_cell.length_a   1.000
_cell.length_b   1.000
_cell.length_c   1.000
_cell.angle_alpha   90.00
_cell.angle_beta   90.00
_cell.angle_gamma   90.00
#
_symmetry.space_group_name_H-M   'P 1'
#
loop_
_entity.id
_entity.type
_entity.pdbx_description
1 polymer ?
#
loop_
_entity_poly.entity_id
_entity_poly.type
_entity_poly.pdbx_seq_one_letter_code
_entity_poly.pdbx_strand_id
1 'polypeptide(L)'
;MDHNTAVSRHLDNLRKLITPTGLFLASSKNVETGYDKAWIRDNVYEALAFEYAGEWDIVAKAYHTLLDIFDKHIDKINWATTNKPFESWQFIHARYNPETLEEFWESWGNKQHDAIGAVLYKMADFEAQGHSVLRNQTDHRTVQTLIYYICNVEYWHDADSGMWEENEEVHASSIGAVVAGLKKWQEVGGMDVDQDAINRGEAALQALLPRESESKFSDLALLSLIYPYNVVNQEMAATIVENL
;
A
#
# COMPACT_ATOMS: atom_id res chain seq x y z
N MET A 1 -3.03 -29.46 14.74
CA MET A 1 -3.36 -29.14 13.32
C MET A 1 -2.02 -29.05 12.63
N ASP A 2 -1.81 -29.77 11.54
CA ASP A 2 -0.55 -29.62 10.78
C ASP A 2 -0.53 -28.30 10.01
N HIS A 3 0.66 -27.89 9.57
CA HIS A 3 0.88 -26.60 8.90
C HIS A 3 -0.01 -26.42 7.65
N ASN A 4 -0.09 -27.43 6.80
CA ASN A 4 -0.85 -27.34 5.54
C ASN A 4 -2.35 -27.17 5.79
N THR A 5 -2.90 -27.90 6.77
CA THR A 5 -4.29 -27.75 7.19
C THR A 5 -4.57 -26.34 7.74
N ALA A 6 -3.63 -25.76 8.49
CA ALA A 6 -3.76 -24.39 9.00
C ALA A 6 -3.77 -23.37 7.86
N VAL A 7 -2.81 -23.46 6.93
CA VAL A 7 -2.71 -22.57 5.75
C VAL A 7 -4.00 -22.66 4.92
N SER A 8 -4.46 -23.88 4.57
CA SER A 8 -5.70 -24.07 3.79
C SER A 8 -6.90 -23.42 4.45
N ARG A 9 -7.05 -23.60 5.77
CA ARG A 9 -8.16 -23.01 6.53
C ARG A 9 -8.11 -21.47 6.51
N HIS A 10 -6.92 -20.88 6.63
CA HIS A 10 -6.78 -19.42 6.60
C HIS A 10 -7.07 -18.87 5.21
N LEU A 11 -6.58 -19.49 4.14
CA LEU A 11 -6.92 -19.13 2.77
C LEU A 11 -8.44 -19.23 2.51
N ASP A 12 -9.09 -20.28 3.00
CA ASP A 12 -10.56 -20.43 2.86
C ASP A 12 -11.33 -19.32 3.60
N ASN A 13 -10.80 -18.82 4.69
CA ASN A 13 -11.41 -17.67 5.38
C ASN A 13 -11.20 -16.37 4.58
N LEU A 14 -10.01 -16.12 4.04
CA LEU A 14 -9.77 -14.96 3.19
C LEU A 14 -10.61 -15.00 1.90
N ARG A 15 -10.79 -16.17 1.28
CA ARG A 15 -11.67 -16.31 0.10
C ARG A 15 -13.10 -15.84 0.33
N LYS A 16 -13.63 -15.95 1.57
CA LYS A 16 -14.97 -15.47 1.91
C LYS A 16 -15.09 -13.94 1.90
N LEU A 17 -13.95 -13.24 1.96
CA LEU A 17 -13.88 -11.78 1.90
C LEU A 17 -13.78 -11.27 0.46
N ILE A 18 -13.51 -12.15 -0.52
CA ILE A 18 -13.39 -11.75 -1.92
C ILE A 18 -14.77 -11.36 -2.48
N THR A 19 -14.85 -10.17 -3.03
CA THR A 19 -16.03 -9.64 -3.71
C THR A 19 -16.09 -10.08 -5.17
N PRO A 20 -17.22 -9.91 -5.87
CA PRO A 20 -17.29 -10.17 -7.31
C PRO A 20 -16.30 -9.34 -8.15
N THR A 21 -15.93 -8.15 -7.71
CA THR A 21 -14.93 -7.31 -8.36
C THR A 21 -13.51 -7.83 -8.17
N GLY A 22 -13.26 -8.69 -7.18
CA GLY A 22 -11.96 -9.25 -6.83
C GLY A 22 -11.27 -8.54 -5.66
N LEU A 23 -11.85 -7.47 -5.14
CA LEU A 23 -11.37 -6.82 -3.92
C LEU A 23 -11.68 -7.67 -2.69
N PHE A 24 -10.85 -7.55 -1.68
CA PHE A 24 -11.09 -8.09 -0.36
C PHE A 24 -11.83 -7.07 0.51
N LEU A 25 -12.75 -7.55 1.32
CA LEU A 25 -13.36 -6.77 2.40
C LEU A 25 -12.51 -6.90 3.65
N ALA A 26 -12.26 -5.82 4.37
CA ALA A 26 -11.54 -5.85 5.64
C ALA A 26 -12.26 -6.69 6.73
N SER A 27 -13.57 -6.91 6.58
CA SER A 27 -14.33 -7.86 7.41
C SER A 27 -15.54 -8.42 6.67
N SER A 28 -16.16 -9.48 7.23
CA SER A 28 -17.39 -10.05 6.65
C SER A 28 -18.55 -9.04 6.68
N LYS A 29 -19.45 -9.11 5.67
CA LYS A 29 -20.61 -8.20 5.48
C LYS A 29 -21.58 -8.06 6.67
N ASN A 30 -21.45 -8.86 7.70
CA ASN A 30 -22.42 -8.93 8.81
C ASN A 30 -21.89 -8.31 10.12
N VAL A 31 -20.89 -7.45 10.08
CA VAL A 31 -20.38 -6.77 11.27
C VAL A 31 -20.82 -5.31 11.30
N GLU A 32 -21.37 -4.90 12.42
CA GLU A 32 -21.85 -3.52 12.66
C GLU A 32 -20.72 -2.46 12.72
N THR A 33 -19.46 -2.88 12.49
CA THR A 33 -18.27 -2.04 12.64
C THR A 33 -17.96 -1.15 11.44
N GLY A 34 -18.69 -1.30 10.31
CA GLY A 34 -18.41 -0.55 9.07
C GLY A 34 -17.16 -1.00 8.31
N TYR A 35 -16.54 -2.13 8.69
CA TYR A 35 -15.37 -2.71 8.04
C TYR A 35 -15.73 -3.62 6.84
N ASP A 36 -16.96 -3.59 6.37
CA ASP A 36 -17.44 -4.26 5.15
C ASP A 36 -17.11 -3.50 3.85
N LYS A 37 -16.01 -2.75 3.87
CA LYS A 37 -15.50 -1.93 2.78
C LYS A 37 -14.16 -2.48 2.30
N ALA A 38 -13.67 -2.00 1.17
CA ALA A 38 -12.36 -2.36 0.63
C ALA A 38 -11.35 -1.25 0.94
N TRP A 39 -10.39 -1.54 1.81
CA TRP A 39 -9.23 -0.69 2.04
C TRP A 39 -8.12 -1.02 1.04
N ILE A 40 -7.43 -0.01 0.54
CA ILE A 40 -6.28 -0.20 -0.38
C ILE A 40 -5.22 -1.09 0.28
N ARG A 41 -4.81 -0.77 1.49
CA ARG A 41 -3.78 -1.50 2.23
C ARG A 41 -4.17 -2.95 2.47
N ASP A 42 -5.39 -3.19 2.98
CA ASP A 42 -5.88 -4.55 3.27
C ASP A 42 -5.83 -5.41 2.01
N ASN A 43 -6.27 -4.88 0.87
CA ASN A 43 -6.24 -5.61 -0.39
C ASN A 43 -4.83 -6.05 -0.80
N VAL A 44 -3.80 -5.24 -0.51
CA VAL A 44 -2.40 -5.61 -0.78
C VAL A 44 -1.92 -6.70 0.18
N TYR A 45 -2.20 -6.55 1.48
CA TYR A 45 -1.72 -7.52 2.48
C TYR A 45 -2.46 -8.86 2.42
N GLU A 46 -3.75 -8.87 2.13
CA GLU A 46 -4.51 -10.10 1.93
C GLU A 46 -4.07 -10.86 0.67
N ALA A 47 -3.70 -10.12 -0.40
CA ALA A 47 -3.14 -10.72 -1.61
C ALA A 47 -1.83 -11.49 -1.35
N LEU A 48 -1.00 -11.10 -0.37
CA LEU A 48 0.25 -11.79 -0.02
C LEU A 48 0.01 -13.28 0.34
N ALA A 49 -1.10 -13.60 0.99
CA ALA A 49 -1.43 -14.97 1.33
C ALA A 49 -1.68 -15.83 0.08
N PHE A 50 -2.31 -15.25 -0.94
CA PHE A 50 -2.58 -15.92 -2.21
C PHE A 50 -1.34 -15.99 -3.10
N GLU A 51 -0.46 -14.99 -3.06
CA GLU A 51 0.87 -15.05 -3.69
C GLU A 51 1.66 -16.25 -3.13
N TYR A 52 1.72 -16.37 -1.79
CA TYR A 52 2.40 -17.49 -1.13
C TYR A 52 1.81 -18.85 -1.55
N ALA A 53 0.51 -18.91 -1.77
CA ALA A 53 -0.18 -20.12 -2.23
C ALA A 53 -0.06 -20.37 -3.74
N GLY A 54 0.49 -19.44 -4.52
CA GLY A 54 0.59 -19.54 -5.98
C GLY A 54 -0.74 -19.31 -6.72
N GLU A 55 -1.71 -18.65 -6.06
CA GLU A 55 -3.04 -18.35 -6.62
C GLU A 55 -3.04 -17.00 -7.35
N TRP A 56 -2.22 -16.90 -8.37
CA TRP A 56 -1.90 -15.67 -9.09
C TRP A 56 -3.10 -14.98 -9.74
N ASP A 57 -4.13 -15.73 -10.15
CA ASP A 57 -5.35 -15.16 -10.75
C ASP A 57 -6.14 -14.30 -9.74
N ILE A 58 -6.15 -14.72 -8.47
CA ILE A 58 -6.79 -13.94 -7.38
C ILE A 58 -6.02 -12.65 -7.16
N VAL A 59 -4.70 -12.75 -7.06
CA VAL A 59 -3.81 -11.60 -6.88
C VAL A 59 -3.93 -10.61 -8.05
N ALA A 60 -3.82 -11.10 -9.28
CA ALA A 60 -3.95 -10.27 -10.47
C ALA A 60 -5.30 -9.54 -10.51
N LYS A 61 -6.39 -10.24 -10.18
CA LYS A 61 -7.72 -9.63 -10.16
C LYS A 61 -7.85 -8.51 -9.13
N ALA A 62 -7.30 -8.69 -7.94
CA ALA A 62 -7.29 -7.65 -6.90
C ALA A 62 -6.50 -6.42 -7.37
N TYR A 63 -5.29 -6.61 -7.91
CA TYR A 63 -4.46 -5.50 -8.41
C TYR A 63 -5.07 -4.80 -9.62
N HIS A 64 -5.69 -5.54 -10.53
CA HIS A 64 -6.43 -4.95 -11.66
C HIS A 64 -7.58 -4.06 -11.17
N THR A 65 -8.32 -4.49 -10.16
CA THR A 65 -9.42 -3.69 -9.62
C THR A 65 -8.91 -2.47 -8.84
N LEU A 66 -7.76 -2.55 -8.16
CA LEU A 66 -7.13 -1.36 -7.58
C LEU A 66 -6.72 -0.36 -8.68
N LEU A 67 -6.20 -0.83 -9.82
CA LEU A 67 -5.92 0.05 -10.98
C LEU A 67 -7.19 0.68 -11.53
N ASP A 68 -8.29 -0.08 -11.62
CA ASP A 68 -9.58 0.44 -12.07
C ASP A 68 -10.14 1.52 -11.11
N ILE A 69 -9.90 1.38 -9.79
CA ILE A 69 -10.21 2.43 -8.80
C ILE A 69 -9.40 3.68 -9.09
N PHE A 70 -8.09 3.57 -9.21
CA PHE A 70 -7.24 4.74 -9.45
C PHE A 70 -7.54 5.41 -10.81
N ASP A 71 -7.81 4.63 -11.86
CA ASP A 71 -8.22 5.18 -13.15
C ASP A 71 -9.56 5.90 -13.07
N LYS A 72 -10.53 5.36 -12.34
CA LYS A 72 -11.81 5.99 -12.09
C LYS A 72 -11.70 7.36 -11.40
N HIS A 73 -10.74 7.51 -10.50
CA HIS A 73 -10.47 8.74 -9.74
C HIS A 73 -9.26 9.52 -10.27
N ILE A 74 -8.84 9.25 -11.51
CA ILE A 74 -7.59 9.73 -12.07
C ILE A 74 -7.50 11.26 -12.13
N ASP A 75 -8.60 11.98 -12.33
CA ASP A 75 -8.59 13.43 -12.41
C ASP A 75 -8.12 14.07 -11.10
N LYS A 76 -8.57 13.56 -9.95
CA LYS A 76 -8.11 13.99 -8.63
C LYS A 76 -6.63 13.69 -8.43
N ILE A 77 -6.22 12.49 -8.80
CA ILE A 77 -4.82 12.06 -8.65
C ILE A 77 -3.91 12.89 -9.57
N ASN A 78 -4.29 13.10 -10.82
CA ASN A 78 -3.55 13.96 -11.75
C ASN A 78 -3.42 15.39 -11.24
N TRP A 79 -4.49 15.98 -10.70
CA TRP A 79 -4.41 17.30 -10.09
C TRP A 79 -3.36 17.34 -8.99
N ALA A 80 -3.29 16.30 -8.16
CA ALA A 80 -2.37 16.18 -7.04
C ALA A 80 -0.92 15.85 -7.45
N THR A 81 -0.63 15.59 -8.74
CA THR A 81 0.76 15.46 -9.22
C THR A 81 1.47 16.80 -9.38
N THR A 82 0.73 17.90 -9.45
CA THR A 82 1.28 19.26 -9.66
C THR A 82 0.80 20.25 -8.61
N ASN A 83 -0.23 19.91 -7.85
CA ASN A 83 -0.76 20.72 -6.75
C ASN A 83 -0.61 19.93 -5.46
N LYS A 84 0.04 20.49 -4.45
CA LYS A 84 0.16 19.81 -3.17
C LYS A 84 -1.20 19.74 -2.47
N PRO A 85 -1.75 18.53 -2.20
CA PRO A 85 -2.99 18.39 -1.44
C PRO A 85 -2.84 18.94 -0.01
N PHE A 86 -3.90 19.52 0.53
CA PHE A 86 -3.95 20.03 1.90
C PHE A 86 -5.27 19.71 2.61
N GLU A 87 -6.34 19.47 1.85
CA GLU A 87 -7.64 19.03 2.39
C GLU A 87 -7.75 17.51 2.27
N SER A 88 -8.37 16.85 3.26
CA SER A 88 -8.49 15.38 3.31
C SER A 88 -9.05 14.78 2.01
N TRP A 89 -10.06 15.42 1.39
CA TRP A 89 -10.68 14.94 0.15
C TRP A 89 -9.80 15.06 -1.11
N GLN A 90 -8.69 15.80 -1.04
CA GLN A 90 -7.73 15.96 -2.14
C GLN A 90 -6.73 14.80 -2.22
N PHE A 91 -6.54 14.09 -1.12
CA PHE A 91 -5.70 12.89 -1.09
C PHE A 91 -6.44 11.67 -1.69
N ILE A 92 -5.68 10.67 -2.10
CA ILE A 92 -6.26 9.37 -2.49
C ILE A 92 -7.00 8.81 -1.27
N HIS A 93 -8.25 8.40 -1.47
CA HIS A 93 -9.04 7.85 -0.39
C HIS A 93 -8.52 6.47 0.04
N ALA A 94 -8.52 6.19 1.35
CA ALA A 94 -7.98 4.94 1.87
C ALA A 94 -8.87 3.73 1.58
N ARG A 95 -10.18 3.95 1.40
CA ARG A 95 -11.21 2.90 1.29
C ARG A 95 -12.24 3.21 0.22
N TYR A 96 -12.77 2.16 -0.39
CA TYR A 96 -13.70 2.25 -1.52
C TYR A 96 -14.88 1.31 -1.35
N ASN A 97 -15.99 1.68 -2.00
CA ASN A 97 -17.12 0.77 -2.15
C ASN A 97 -16.68 -0.41 -3.05
N PRO A 98 -16.77 -1.65 -2.58
CA PRO A 98 -16.23 -2.81 -3.29
C PRO A 98 -17.02 -3.17 -4.55
N GLU A 99 -18.23 -2.65 -4.74
CA GLU A 99 -19.10 -2.92 -5.90
C GLU A 99 -19.01 -1.79 -6.93
N THR A 100 -19.10 -0.53 -6.47
CA THR A 100 -19.14 0.65 -7.35
C THR A 100 -17.78 1.28 -7.58
N LEU A 101 -16.76 0.95 -6.78
CA LEU A 101 -15.42 1.52 -6.76
C LEU A 101 -15.41 3.04 -6.48
N GLU A 102 -16.46 3.55 -5.84
CA GLU A 102 -16.58 4.94 -5.43
C GLU A 102 -15.98 5.18 -4.05
N GLU A 103 -15.47 6.37 -3.82
CA GLU A 103 -15.06 6.85 -2.51
C GLU A 103 -16.26 7.01 -1.59
N PHE A 104 -16.03 6.94 -0.29
CA PHE A 104 -17.04 7.25 0.71
C PHE A 104 -17.00 8.75 1.05
N TRP A 105 -18.18 9.29 1.38
CA TRP A 105 -18.33 10.71 1.73
C TRP A 105 -17.94 11.03 3.19
N GLU A 106 -17.88 10.00 4.04
CA GLU A 106 -17.53 10.19 5.43
C GLU A 106 -16.08 10.64 5.57
N SER A 107 -15.84 11.59 6.47
CA SER A 107 -14.49 11.97 6.85
C SER A 107 -13.75 10.77 7.45
N TRP A 108 -12.56 10.51 6.95
CA TRP A 108 -11.70 9.42 7.41
C TRP A 108 -10.24 9.82 7.26
N GLY A 109 -9.33 9.12 7.90
CA GLY A 109 -7.89 9.29 7.72
C GLY A 109 -7.46 8.87 6.31
N ASN A 110 -7.74 9.71 5.30
CA ASN A 110 -7.47 9.38 3.89
C ASN A 110 -6.00 9.45 3.52
N LYS A 111 -5.22 10.19 4.26
CA LYS A 111 -3.81 10.41 4.00
C LYS A 111 -3.02 9.21 4.51
N GLN A 112 -2.80 8.22 3.62
CA GLN A 112 -2.15 6.95 3.93
C GLN A 112 -1.09 6.65 2.87
N HIS A 113 0.12 7.17 3.08
CA HIS A 113 1.23 7.00 2.14
C HIS A 113 1.73 5.56 2.09
N ASP A 114 1.63 4.84 3.22
CA ASP A 114 1.95 3.42 3.30
C ASP A 114 1.10 2.58 2.33
N ALA A 115 -0.20 2.89 2.20
CA ALA A 115 -1.09 2.16 1.30
C ALA A 115 -0.71 2.35 -0.17
N ILE A 116 -0.34 3.57 -0.57
CA ILE A 116 0.14 3.83 -1.93
C ILE A 116 1.51 3.19 -2.17
N GLY A 117 2.40 3.29 -1.19
CA GLY A 117 3.70 2.59 -1.22
C GLY A 117 3.55 1.09 -1.37
N ALA A 118 2.63 0.47 -0.62
CA ALA A 118 2.32 -0.96 -0.70
C ALA A 118 1.84 -1.37 -2.10
N VAL A 119 0.91 -0.60 -2.69
CA VAL A 119 0.43 -0.83 -4.06
C VAL A 119 1.58 -0.75 -5.06
N LEU A 120 2.37 0.33 -5.02
CA LEU A 120 3.49 0.52 -5.93
C LEU A 120 4.50 -0.63 -5.81
N TYR A 121 4.84 -1.01 -4.57
CA TYR A 121 5.79 -2.09 -4.34
C TYR A 121 5.29 -3.42 -4.87
N LYS A 122 4.07 -3.82 -4.49
CA LYS A 122 3.56 -5.14 -4.85
C LYS A 122 3.22 -5.29 -6.32
N MET A 123 2.75 -4.25 -6.97
CA MET A 123 2.56 -4.28 -8.42
C MET A 123 3.88 -4.42 -9.17
N ALA A 124 4.93 -3.69 -8.76
CA ALA A 124 6.25 -3.84 -9.33
C ALA A 124 6.87 -5.23 -9.04
N ASP A 125 6.68 -5.76 -7.83
CA ASP A 125 7.15 -7.08 -7.45
C ASP A 125 6.46 -8.20 -8.27
N PHE A 126 5.17 -8.05 -8.54
CA PHE A 126 4.39 -8.95 -9.38
C PHE A 126 4.92 -8.97 -10.83
N GLU A 127 5.23 -7.79 -11.41
CA GLU A 127 5.89 -7.70 -12.72
C GLU A 127 7.30 -8.33 -12.69
N ALA A 128 8.08 -8.08 -11.64
CA ALA A 128 9.43 -8.65 -11.50
C ALA A 128 9.43 -10.17 -11.42
N GLN A 129 8.35 -10.77 -10.92
CA GLN A 129 8.16 -12.22 -10.89
C GLN A 129 7.67 -12.81 -12.23
N GLY A 130 7.48 -11.97 -13.26
CA GLY A 130 7.05 -12.39 -14.60
C GLY A 130 5.53 -12.50 -14.74
N HIS A 131 4.77 -11.98 -13.80
CA HIS A 131 3.32 -11.85 -13.91
C HIS A 131 2.98 -10.46 -14.44
N SER A 132 1.95 -10.34 -15.29
CA SER A 132 1.56 -9.04 -15.84
C SER A 132 0.44 -8.41 -15.03
N VAL A 133 0.73 -7.28 -14.38
CA VAL A 133 -0.28 -6.45 -13.72
C VAL A 133 -0.78 -5.34 -14.63
N LEU A 134 0.08 -4.86 -15.54
CA LEU A 134 -0.27 -3.78 -16.48
C LEU A 134 -0.94 -4.35 -17.73
N ARG A 135 -2.28 -4.28 -17.80
CA ARG A 135 -3.09 -4.83 -18.89
C ARG A 135 -2.95 -4.04 -20.20
N ASN A 136 -2.67 -2.73 -20.08
CA ASN A 136 -2.72 -1.81 -21.20
C ASN A 136 -2.03 -0.47 -20.86
N GLN A 137 -2.03 0.46 -21.82
CA GLN A 137 -1.43 1.78 -21.66
C GLN A 137 -2.13 2.66 -20.61
N THR A 138 -3.40 2.42 -20.28
CA THR A 138 -4.09 3.14 -19.21
C THR A 138 -3.52 2.74 -17.86
N ASP A 139 -3.37 1.44 -17.58
CA ASP A 139 -2.76 0.95 -16.35
C ASP A 139 -1.34 1.52 -16.16
N HIS A 140 -0.54 1.53 -17.24
CA HIS A 140 0.79 2.13 -17.22
C HIS A 140 0.77 3.61 -16.82
N ARG A 141 -0.15 4.40 -17.40
CA ARG A 141 -0.31 5.82 -17.04
C ARG A 141 -0.80 5.99 -15.60
N THR A 142 -1.70 5.13 -15.15
CA THR A 142 -2.22 5.16 -13.78
C THR A 142 -1.09 4.95 -12.76
N VAL A 143 -0.26 3.93 -12.94
CA VAL A 143 0.90 3.69 -12.07
C VAL A 143 1.89 4.86 -12.12
N GLN A 144 2.19 5.39 -13.31
CA GLN A 144 3.05 6.56 -13.45
C GLN A 144 2.49 7.77 -12.71
N THR A 145 1.17 7.98 -12.77
CA THR A 145 0.49 9.06 -12.05
C THR A 145 0.59 8.88 -10.53
N LEU A 146 0.47 7.65 -10.02
CA LEU A 146 0.67 7.34 -8.59
C LEU A 146 2.10 7.66 -8.13
N ILE A 147 3.11 7.36 -8.97
CA ILE A 147 4.51 7.70 -8.69
C ILE A 147 4.69 9.23 -8.61
N TYR A 148 4.16 9.98 -9.56
CA TYR A 148 4.24 11.45 -9.55
C TYR A 148 3.47 12.04 -8.35
N TYR A 149 2.28 11.50 -8.04
CA TYR A 149 1.49 11.90 -6.87
C TYR A 149 2.29 11.77 -5.59
N ILE A 150 2.83 10.58 -5.31
CA ILE A 150 3.53 10.34 -4.04
C ILE A 150 4.83 11.14 -3.92
N CYS A 151 5.51 11.42 -5.02
CA CYS A 151 6.65 12.31 -5.05
C CYS A 151 6.25 13.77 -4.80
N ASN A 152 5.13 14.24 -5.39
CA ASN A 152 4.68 15.63 -5.24
C ASN A 152 4.14 15.94 -3.83
N VAL A 153 3.55 14.96 -3.13
CA VAL A 153 3.17 15.14 -1.72
C VAL A 153 4.38 15.19 -0.80
N GLU A 154 5.56 14.82 -1.30
CA GLU A 154 6.83 14.82 -0.55
C GLU A 154 6.77 13.87 0.65
N TYR A 155 6.38 12.62 0.40
CA TYR A 155 6.11 11.56 1.38
C TYR A 155 7.17 11.39 2.48
N TRP A 156 8.40 11.85 2.22
CA TRP A 156 9.52 11.72 3.17
C TRP A 156 9.43 12.65 4.37
N HIS A 157 8.54 13.66 4.34
CA HIS A 157 8.29 14.57 5.47
C HIS A 157 6.82 14.98 5.62
N ASP A 158 5.94 14.52 4.73
CA ASP A 158 4.51 14.77 4.83
C ASP A 158 3.90 13.82 5.87
N ALA A 159 3.30 14.37 6.92
CA ALA A 159 2.65 13.58 7.95
C ALA A 159 1.42 12.87 7.41
N ASP A 160 1.23 11.60 7.73
CA ASP A 160 0.07 10.80 7.32
C ASP A 160 -0.56 10.04 8.49
N SER A 161 -1.72 9.40 8.28
CA SER A 161 -2.42 8.66 9.33
C SER A 161 -1.77 7.32 9.68
N GLY A 162 -0.76 6.91 8.92
CA GLY A 162 -0.02 5.67 9.12
C GLY A 162 -0.85 4.40 8.92
N MET A 163 -0.23 3.26 9.18
CA MET A 163 -0.82 1.94 8.97
C MET A 163 -2.06 1.68 9.84
N TRP A 164 -2.15 2.31 11.00
CA TRP A 164 -3.24 2.08 11.97
C TRP A 164 -4.31 3.18 11.98
N GLU A 165 -4.23 4.14 11.03
CA GLU A 165 -5.22 5.22 10.90
C GLU A 165 -5.35 6.07 12.19
N GLU A 166 -4.21 6.42 12.77
CA GLU A 166 -4.11 7.19 14.01
C GLU A 166 -3.79 8.68 13.76
N ASN A 167 -3.03 9.30 14.67
CA ASN A 167 -2.61 10.68 14.52
C ASN A 167 -1.71 10.86 13.29
N GLU A 168 -1.90 11.96 12.57
CA GLU A 168 -1.03 12.30 11.46
C GLU A 168 0.38 12.65 11.98
N GLU A 169 1.35 11.81 11.63
CA GLU A 169 2.78 11.97 11.89
C GLU A 169 3.57 11.50 10.68
N VAL A 170 4.86 11.74 10.70
CA VAL A 170 5.78 11.12 9.73
C VAL A 170 6.10 9.71 10.24
N HIS A 171 5.65 8.68 9.50
CA HIS A 171 5.78 7.28 9.88
C HIS A 171 6.90 6.58 9.10
N ALA A 172 7.77 5.86 9.81
CA ALA A 172 8.84 5.07 9.19
C ALA A 172 8.27 3.98 8.27
N SER A 173 7.18 3.33 8.67
CA SER A 173 6.49 2.32 7.86
C SER A 173 5.97 2.90 6.55
N SER A 174 5.37 4.10 6.57
CA SER A 174 4.90 4.80 5.37
C SER A 174 6.04 5.18 4.43
N ILE A 175 7.10 5.79 4.97
CA ILE A 175 8.29 6.13 4.17
C ILE A 175 8.89 4.88 3.54
N GLY A 176 9.07 3.82 4.33
CA GLY A 176 9.68 2.58 3.87
C GLY A 176 8.89 1.88 2.77
N ALA A 177 7.55 1.86 2.88
CA ALA A 177 6.68 1.32 1.84
C ALA A 177 6.85 2.06 0.51
N VAL A 178 6.89 3.41 0.55
CA VAL A 178 7.06 4.22 -0.67
C VAL A 178 8.46 4.06 -1.26
N VAL A 179 9.52 4.11 -0.43
CA VAL A 179 10.90 3.86 -0.88
C VAL A 179 11.00 2.50 -1.57
N ALA A 180 10.43 1.45 -0.98
CA ALA A 180 10.42 0.11 -1.58
C ALA A 180 9.70 0.11 -2.95
N GLY A 181 8.54 0.74 -3.04
CA GLY A 181 7.77 0.83 -4.27
C GLY A 181 8.50 1.55 -5.39
N LEU A 182 9.07 2.72 -5.11
CA LEU A 182 9.83 3.51 -6.08
C LEU A 182 11.08 2.76 -6.57
N LYS A 183 11.86 2.17 -5.65
CA LYS A 183 13.05 1.37 -6.00
C LYS A 183 12.68 0.17 -6.84
N LYS A 184 11.57 -0.51 -6.51
CA LYS A 184 11.15 -1.70 -7.25
C LYS A 184 10.70 -1.35 -8.67
N TRP A 185 9.99 -0.26 -8.88
CA TRP A 185 9.67 0.23 -10.23
C TRP A 185 10.90 0.68 -11.02
N GLN A 186 11.90 1.27 -10.35
CA GLN A 186 13.17 1.59 -11.00
C GLN A 186 13.92 0.32 -11.46
N GLU A 187 13.87 -0.76 -10.64
CA GLU A 187 14.46 -2.07 -10.96
C GLU A 187 13.75 -2.74 -12.15
N VAL A 188 12.42 -2.77 -12.14
CA VAL A 188 11.60 -3.36 -13.20
C VAL A 188 11.71 -2.55 -14.50
N GLY A 189 11.80 -1.24 -14.39
CA GLY A 189 11.84 -0.32 -15.53
C GLY A 189 10.44 0.02 -16.07
N GLY A 190 10.41 0.84 -17.12
CA GLY A 190 9.15 1.25 -17.78
C GLY A 190 8.42 2.41 -17.12
N MET A 191 8.84 2.84 -15.91
CA MET A 191 8.32 4.01 -15.21
C MET A 191 9.40 5.07 -15.04
N ASP A 192 8.98 6.33 -15.09
CA ASP A 192 9.83 7.46 -14.75
C ASP A 192 9.81 7.65 -13.23
N VAL A 193 10.94 7.36 -12.58
CA VAL A 193 11.09 7.41 -11.12
C VAL A 193 12.20 8.39 -10.76
N ASP A 194 11.87 9.42 -9.99
CA ASP A 194 12.83 10.42 -9.52
C ASP A 194 13.77 9.81 -8.46
N GLN A 195 15.05 9.72 -8.81
CA GLN A 195 16.09 9.23 -7.89
C GLN A 195 16.25 10.13 -6.65
N ASP A 196 16.04 11.45 -6.79
CA ASP A 196 16.14 12.37 -5.66
C ASP A 196 15.01 12.11 -4.63
N ALA A 197 13.80 11.77 -5.09
CA ALA A 197 12.72 11.38 -4.20
C ALA A 197 13.06 10.10 -3.41
N ILE A 198 13.68 9.10 -4.04
CA ILE A 198 14.18 7.90 -3.34
C ILE A 198 15.22 8.27 -2.30
N ASN A 199 16.23 9.07 -2.67
CA ASN A 199 17.33 9.47 -1.78
C ASN A 199 16.81 10.23 -0.55
N ARG A 200 15.84 11.13 -0.72
CA ARG A 200 15.18 11.85 0.37
C ARG A 200 14.40 10.91 1.29
N GLY A 201 13.66 9.96 0.72
CA GLY A 201 12.96 8.95 1.48
C GLY A 201 13.91 8.07 2.30
N GLU A 202 15.00 7.58 1.70
CA GLU A 202 16.00 6.78 2.43
C GLU A 202 16.64 7.57 3.57
N ALA A 203 16.99 8.85 3.33
CA ALA A 203 17.57 9.72 4.37
C ALA A 203 16.57 9.96 5.51
N ALA A 204 15.30 10.23 5.21
CA ALA A 204 14.26 10.42 6.21
C ALA A 204 14.00 9.15 7.03
N LEU A 205 13.91 7.98 6.36
CA LEU A 205 13.76 6.69 7.01
C LEU A 205 14.92 6.41 7.97
N GLN A 206 16.15 6.62 7.51
CA GLN A 206 17.34 6.43 8.32
C GLN A 206 17.40 7.36 9.54
N ALA A 207 16.92 8.60 9.40
CA ALA A 207 16.89 9.57 10.49
C ALA A 207 15.84 9.24 11.56
N LEU A 208 14.76 8.56 11.18
CA LEU A 208 13.66 8.21 12.08
C LEU A 208 13.90 6.89 12.81
N LEU A 209 14.48 5.89 12.12
CA LEU A 209 14.72 4.56 12.69
C LEU A 209 15.63 4.60 13.93
N PRO A 210 15.38 3.75 14.95
CA PRO A 210 14.43 2.61 14.99
C PRO A 210 13.01 2.98 15.45
N ARG A 211 12.62 4.25 15.42
CA ARG A 211 11.29 4.71 15.81
C ARG A 211 10.31 4.56 14.66
N GLU A 212 9.03 4.32 14.99
CA GLU A 212 7.96 4.39 14.00
C GLU A 212 7.59 5.85 13.67
N SER A 213 7.49 6.69 14.70
CA SER A 213 7.21 8.13 14.55
C SER A 213 7.77 8.94 15.70
N GLU A 214 7.55 10.25 15.71
CA GLU A 214 7.98 11.11 16.81
C GLU A 214 7.35 10.68 18.15
N SER A 215 6.05 10.34 18.16
CA SER A 215 5.36 9.91 19.38
C SER A 215 5.53 8.41 19.67
N LYS A 216 5.82 7.56 18.69
CA LYS A 216 5.92 6.11 18.83
C LYS A 216 7.35 5.60 18.67
N PHE A 217 7.92 5.06 19.75
CA PHE A 217 9.25 4.45 19.68
C PHE A 217 9.20 3.10 18.99
N SER A 218 8.26 2.23 19.35
CA SER A 218 8.07 0.91 18.75
C SER A 218 6.63 0.71 18.32
N ASP A 219 6.45 0.01 17.18
CA ASP A 219 5.14 -0.31 16.63
C ASP A 219 5.27 -1.52 15.70
N LEU A 220 4.24 -2.38 15.66
CA LEU A 220 4.21 -3.53 14.76
C LEU A 220 4.27 -3.14 13.27
N ALA A 221 3.90 -1.92 12.91
CA ALA A 221 4.03 -1.40 11.55
C ALA A 221 5.48 -1.43 11.04
N LEU A 222 6.48 -1.30 11.94
CA LEU A 222 7.89 -1.41 11.60
C LEU A 222 8.29 -2.77 11.02
N LEU A 223 7.54 -3.85 11.31
CA LEU A 223 7.79 -5.16 10.73
C LEU A 223 7.63 -5.17 9.21
N SER A 224 6.83 -4.26 8.67
CA SER A 224 6.67 -4.11 7.21
C SER A 224 7.97 -3.72 6.50
N LEU A 225 8.86 -3.01 7.20
CA LEU A 225 10.18 -2.63 6.68
C LEU A 225 11.10 -3.84 6.49
N ILE A 226 10.86 -4.92 7.27
CA ILE A 226 11.58 -6.19 7.17
C ILE A 226 10.92 -7.05 6.09
N TYR A 227 9.59 -7.24 6.17
CA TYR A 227 8.78 -7.95 5.20
C TYR A 227 7.40 -7.27 5.06
N PRO A 228 6.93 -6.98 3.85
CA PRO A 228 7.49 -7.41 2.55
C PRO A 228 8.57 -6.50 1.95
N TYR A 229 8.81 -5.29 2.50
CA TYR A 229 9.55 -4.23 1.79
C TYR A 229 11.06 -4.43 1.75
N ASN A 230 11.65 -5.12 2.73
CA ASN A 230 13.10 -5.39 2.81
C ASN A 230 13.96 -4.12 2.61
N VAL A 231 13.60 -3.03 3.28
CA VAL A 231 14.29 -1.72 3.19
C VAL A 231 15.24 -1.44 4.35
N VAL A 232 15.35 -2.36 5.29
CA VAL A 232 16.27 -2.28 6.43
C VAL A 232 17.31 -3.40 6.38
N ASN A 233 18.52 -3.15 6.88
CA ASN A 233 19.54 -4.18 6.98
C ASN A 233 19.27 -5.11 8.18
N GLN A 234 20.05 -6.21 8.28
CA GLN A 234 19.86 -7.22 9.33
C GLN A 234 20.03 -6.67 10.75
N GLU A 235 20.93 -5.72 10.96
CA GLU A 235 21.17 -5.12 12.29
C GLU A 235 19.95 -4.28 12.71
N MET A 236 19.43 -3.45 11.83
CA MET A 236 18.21 -2.67 12.08
C MET A 236 16.99 -3.57 12.24
N ALA A 237 16.86 -4.63 11.45
CA ALA A 237 15.78 -5.61 11.57
C ALA A 237 15.81 -6.29 12.96
N ALA A 238 16.99 -6.68 13.44
CA ALA A 238 17.14 -7.23 14.79
C ALA A 238 16.74 -6.21 15.86
N THR A 239 17.20 -4.95 15.72
CA THR A 239 16.85 -3.86 16.65
C THR A 239 15.33 -3.62 16.69
N ILE A 240 14.65 -3.60 15.52
CA ILE A 240 13.20 -3.46 15.46
C ILE A 240 12.51 -4.60 16.22
N VAL A 241 12.89 -5.85 15.95
CA VAL A 241 12.29 -7.02 16.61
C VAL A 241 12.55 -7.04 18.12
N GLU A 242 13.73 -6.63 18.57
CA GLU A 242 14.06 -6.55 20.00
C GLU A 242 13.27 -5.46 20.75
N ASN A 243 12.84 -4.42 20.05
CA ASN A 243 12.08 -3.29 20.63
C ASN A 243 10.56 -3.53 20.68
N LEU A 244 10.05 -4.56 20.00
CA LEU A 244 8.63 -4.94 19.98
C LEU A 244 8.29 -5.93 21.10
#